data_a0f073cd431cf145fa5c4771869d568b
#
_entry.id   a0f073cd431cf145fa5c4771869d568b
#
_cell.length_a   1.000
_cell.length_b   1.000
_cell.length_c   1.000
_cell.angle_alpha   90.00
_cell.angle_beta   90.00
_cell.angle_gamma   90.00
#
_symmetry.space_group_name_H-M   'P 1'
#
loop_
_entity.id
_entity.type
_entity.pdbx_description
1 polymer ?
#
loop_
_entity_poly.entity_id
_entity_poly.type
_entity_poly.pdbx_seq_one_letter_code
_entity_poly.pdbx_strand_id
1 'polypeptide(L)'
;MIRRIGVLTSGGDAPGMNAAIRAIVRTALFNNFEVIGIRHGFQGLLNGDFIPLNHSSVANIIQRGGTILGTARSDEFEKTSGMKKAKEMVVKNKIDVVIVIGGDGTMRGADEFSKGFDVKMIGLPGTIDNDLYGTDFTIGFDTAVNSAMEAVDRIRDTASSLERVFFIEVMGRLAGFITLAVGLAGGAEDIVIPETPTNITEIARTIKENIKKGKRSNIIITAEGDEAGNALKIAQQVKKLTREDYRVAVLGYIQRGGPPTANDRILASKLGYEAIRAIKKNIFNCMIGEIDKKIVYTPFREVYSKKKPIEKRIYEMIKILSG
;
A
#
# COMPACT_ATOMS: atom_id res chain seq x y z
N MET A 1 21.48 -18.34 19.09
CA MET A 1 22.11 -17.52 18.01
C MET A 1 21.20 -17.64 16.78
N ILE A 2 20.79 -16.53 16.17
CA ILE A 2 19.93 -16.55 14.98
C ILE A 2 20.73 -17.06 13.79
N ARG A 3 20.19 -18.02 13.05
CA ARG A 3 20.82 -18.63 11.85
C ARG A 3 19.90 -18.62 10.64
N ARG A 4 18.58 -18.78 10.83
CA ARG A 4 17.63 -18.96 9.73
C ARG A 4 16.49 -17.97 9.82
N ILE A 5 16.24 -17.26 8.71
CA ILE A 5 15.24 -16.20 8.60
C ILE A 5 14.18 -16.65 7.60
N GLY A 6 12.90 -16.60 8.02
CA GLY A 6 11.75 -16.75 7.13
C GLY A 6 11.34 -15.41 6.54
N VAL A 7 10.93 -15.38 5.27
CA VAL A 7 10.41 -14.17 4.61
C VAL A 7 9.11 -14.51 3.93
N LEU A 8 8.06 -13.73 4.15
CA LEU A 8 6.77 -13.85 3.47
C LEU A 8 6.21 -12.49 3.05
N THR A 9 5.34 -12.53 2.06
CA THR A 9 4.46 -11.42 1.66
C THR A 9 3.02 -11.81 1.96
N SER A 10 2.22 -10.91 2.54
CA SER A 10 0.84 -11.19 2.95
C SER A 10 -0.08 -10.01 2.66
N GLY A 11 -1.37 -10.30 2.47
CA GLY A 11 -2.37 -9.29 2.10
C GLY A 11 -2.42 -9.04 0.60
N GLY A 12 -2.67 -7.82 0.18
CA GLY A 12 -2.58 -7.42 -1.23
C GLY A 12 -1.12 -7.27 -1.66
N ASP A 13 -0.84 -7.61 -2.92
CA ASP A 13 0.47 -7.32 -3.50
C ASP A 13 0.67 -5.80 -3.71
N ALA A 14 1.93 -5.39 -3.72
CA ALA A 14 2.33 -4.01 -3.97
C ALA A 14 3.63 -3.98 -4.78
N PRO A 15 3.75 -3.08 -5.77
CA PRO A 15 4.99 -2.91 -6.52
C PRO A 15 6.14 -2.53 -5.59
N GLY A 16 7.25 -3.27 -5.64
CA GLY A 16 8.39 -3.08 -4.72
C GLY A 16 8.56 -4.19 -3.69
N MET A 17 7.56 -5.07 -3.49
CA MET A 17 7.73 -6.24 -2.60
C MET A 17 8.90 -7.12 -3.04
N ASN A 18 9.11 -7.33 -4.33
CA ASN A 18 10.27 -8.07 -4.85
C ASN A 18 11.59 -7.38 -4.54
N ALA A 19 11.64 -6.05 -4.59
CA ALA A 19 12.83 -5.29 -4.21
C ALA A 19 13.16 -5.46 -2.71
N ALA A 20 12.13 -5.48 -1.85
CA ALA A 20 12.28 -5.75 -0.42
C ALA A 20 12.80 -7.18 -0.17
N ILE A 21 12.17 -8.20 -0.77
CA ILE A 21 12.62 -9.59 -0.68
C ILE A 21 14.08 -9.71 -1.11
N ARG A 22 14.45 -9.11 -2.24
CA ARG A 22 15.83 -9.11 -2.73
C ARG A 22 16.80 -8.49 -1.74
N ALA A 23 16.45 -7.35 -1.15
CA ALA A 23 17.30 -6.68 -0.17
C ALA A 23 17.48 -7.51 1.10
N ILE A 24 16.40 -8.09 1.63
CA ILE A 24 16.44 -8.99 2.78
C ILE A 24 17.36 -10.17 2.48
N VAL A 25 17.13 -10.90 1.38
CA VAL A 25 17.88 -12.12 1.06
C VAL A 25 19.37 -11.82 0.88
N ARG A 26 19.72 -10.80 0.09
CA ARG A 26 21.13 -10.47 -0.15
C ARG A 26 21.85 -10.00 1.12
N THR A 27 21.19 -9.17 1.93
CA THR A 27 21.77 -8.70 3.18
C THR A 27 21.91 -9.83 4.21
N ALA A 28 20.93 -10.74 4.27
CA ALA A 28 20.99 -11.91 5.14
C ALA A 28 22.15 -12.84 4.77
N LEU A 29 22.26 -13.20 3.49
CA LEU A 29 23.35 -14.06 2.99
C LEU A 29 24.73 -13.42 3.22
N PHE A 30 24.88 -12.11 3.02
CA PHE A 30 26.12 -11.38 3.33
C PHE A 30 26.51 -11.49 4.82
N ASN A 31 25.54 -11.63 5.70
CA ASN A 31 25.76 -11.83 7.15
C ASN A 31 25.72 -13.31 7.58
N ASN A 32 25.85 -14.24 6.64
CA ASN A 32 25.87 -15.69 6.87
C ASN A 32 24.57 -16.25 7.49
N PHE A 33 23.43 -15.63 7.24
CA PHE A 33 22.12 -16.18 7.58
C PHE A 33 21.59 -17.04 6.44
N GLU A 34 20.89 -18.13 6.77
CA GLU A 34 20.07 -18.87 5.83
C GLU A 34 18.72 -18.15 5.65
N VAL A 35 18.16 -18.15 4.44
CA VAL A 35 16.88 -17.54 4.15
C VAL A 35 15.91 -18.55 3.54
N ILE A 36 14.73 -18.63 4.12
CA ILE A 36 13.60 -19.42 3.66
C ILE A 36 12.49 -18.49 3.18
N GLY A 37 12.12 -18.60 1.93
CA GLY A 37 10.90 -17.96 1.40
C GLY A 37 9.69 -18.79 1.78
N ILE A 38 8.68 -18.13 2.34
CA ILE A 38 7.40 -18.74 2.70
C ILE A 38 6.40 -18.27 1.65
N ARG A 39 5.95 -19.18 0.79
CA ARG A 39 5.02 -18.84 -0.29
C ARG A 39 3.59 -18.69 0.24
N HIS A 40 2.80 -17.84 -0.44
CA HIS A 40 1.39 -17.61 -0.11
C HIS A 40 1.14 -17.11 1.32
N GLY A 41 2.06 -16.28 1.84
CA GLY A 41 1.89 -15.56 3.09
C GLY A 41 1.72 -16.46 4.32
N PHE A 42 0.83 -16.05 5.23
CA PHE A 42 0.53 -16.83 6.43
C PHE A 42 -0.11 -18.20 6.11
N GLN A 43 -0.87 -18.33 5.00
CA GLN A 43 -1.41 -19.63 4.60
C GLN A 43 -0.29 -20.62 4.25
N GLY A 44 0.75 -20.16 3.56
CA GLY A 44 1.91 -20.99 3.26
C GLY A 44 2.72 -21.33 4.50
N LEU A 45 2.79 -20.44 5.49
CA LEU A 45 3.40 -20.74 6.78
C LEU A 45 2.70 -21.90 7.49
N LEU A 46 1.35 -21.91 7.48
CA LEU A 46 0.53 -23.00 8.00
C LEU A 46 0.79 -24.34 7.30
N ASN A 47 0.94 -24.28 5.98
CA ASN A 47 1.06 -25.47 5.13
C ASN A 47 2.51 -25.99 5.01
N GLY A 48 3.50 -25.22 5.52
CA GLY A 48 4.90 -25.55 5.35
C GLY A 48 5.39 -25.37 3.91
N ASP A 49 4.80 -24.41 3.16
CA ASP A 49 5.16 -24.11 1.77
C ASP A 49 6.43 -23.25 1.72
N PHE A 50 7.56 -23.90 1.90
CA PHE A 50 8.86 -23.28 2.08
C PHE A 50 9.79 -23.54 0.90
N ILE A 51 10.54 -22.51 0.50
CA ILE A 51 11.59 -22.59 -0.51
C ILE A 51 12.88 -21.97 0.02
N PRO A 52 14.04 -22.59 -0.21
CA PRO A 52 15.30 -21.94 0.11
C PRO A 52 15.54 -20.76 -0.84
N LEU A 53 15.98 -19.63 -0.28
CA LEU A 53 16.33 -18.45 -1.05
C LEU A 53 17.84 -18.21 -1.03
N ASN A 54 18.41 -18.01 -2.22
CA ASN A 54 19.82 -17.74 -2.44
C ASN A 54 20.02 -16.54 -3.40
N HIS A 55 21.23 -16.22 -3.76
CA HIS A 55 21.53 -15.10 -4.66
C HIS A 55 20.84 -15.20 -6.01
N SER A 56 20.74 -16.40 -6.59
CA SER A 56 20.08 -16.60 -7.88
C SER A 56 18.56 -16.51 -7.79
N SER A 57 17.95 -16.94 -6.66
CA SER A 57 16.50 -16.85 -6.44
C SER A 57 15.97 -15.41 -6.50
N VAL A 58 16.82 -14.44 -6.20
CA VAL A 58 16.46 -13.00 -6.17
C VAL A 58 17.20 -12.18 -7.23
N ALA A 59 17.76 -12.85 -8.24
CA ALA A 59 18.35 -12.18 -9.39
C ALA A 59 17.25 -11.63 -10.29
N ASN A 60 17.47 -10.42 -10.84
CA ASN A 60 16.57 -9.78 -11.83
C ASN A 60 15.09 -9.67 -11.38
N ILE A 61 14.84 -9.45 -10.09
CA ILE A 61 13.47 -9.25 -9.56
C ILE A 61 13.20 -7.83 -9.06
N ILE A 62 14.23 -6.97 -8.91
CA ILE A 62 14.07 -5.63 -8.36
C ILE A 62 13.08 -4.75 -9.15
N GLN A 63 13.04 -4.95 -10.47
CA GLN A 63 12.17 -4.23 -11.39
C GLN A 63 10.79 -4.89 -11.59
N ARG A 64 10.56 -6.09 -11.04
CA ARG A 64 9.32 -6.84 -11.24
C ARG A 64 8.27 -6.42 -10.23
N GLY A 65 7.06 -6.11 -10.72
CA GLY A 65 5.86 -5.96 -9.89
C GLY A 65 5.41 -7.28 -9.27
N GLY A 66 4.38 -7.19 -8.42
CA GLY A 66 3.90 -8.34 -7.65
C GLY A 66 4.92 -8.88 -6.66
N THR A 67 4.83 -10.17 -6.34
CA THR A 67 5.75 -10.84 -5.41
C THR A 67 6.09 -12.26 -5.88
N ILE A 68 7.37 -12.62 -5.87
CA ILE A 68 7.84 -13.98 -6.23
C ILE A 68 7.42 -15.04 -5.21
N LEU A 69 7.04 -14.63 -4.01
CA LEU A 69 6.57 -15.54 -2.96
C LEU A 69 5.05 -15.79 -3.03
N GLY A 70 4.33 -15.04 -3.87
CA GLY A 70 2.89 -15.03 -3.86
C GLY A 70 2.33 -14.48 -2.55
N THR A 71 1.04 -14.22 -2.53
CA THR A 71 0.33 -13.73 -1.35
C THR A 71 -1.03 -14.39 -1.26
N ALA A 72 -1.54 -14.58 -0.04
CA ALA A 72 -2.88 -15.06 0.22
C ALA A 72 -3.42 -14.50 1.54
N ARG A 73 -4.73 -14.41 1.64
CA ARG A 73 -5.43 -14.25 2.92
C ARG A 73 -5.56 -15.61 3.58
N SER A 74 -5.59 -15.67 4.90
CA SER A 74 -5.72 -16.91 5.65
C SER A 74 -6.60 -16.73 6.87
N ASP A 75 -7.88 -17.04 6.72
CA ASP A 75 -8.84 -17.04 7.83
C ASP A 75 -8.49 -18.12 8.88
N GLU A 76 -7.75 -19.16 8.47
CA GLU A 76 -7.24 -20.19 9.38
C GLU A 76 -6.17 -19.62 10.31
N PHE A 77 -5.28 -18.75 9.78
CA PHE A 77 -4.22 -18.13 10.59
C PHE A 77 -4.77 -17.17 11.66
N GLU A 78 -5.91 -16.56 11.44
CA GLU A 78 -6.56 -15.67 12.44
C GLU A 78 -7.08 -16.44 13.67
N LYS A 79 -7.16 -17.79 13.58
CA LYS A 79 -7.57 -18.64 14.68
C LYS A 79 -6.36 -19.12 15.50
N THR A 80 -6.52 -19.24 16.81
CA THR A 80 -5.46 -19.76 17.71
C THR A 80 -4.93 -21.12 17.26
N SER A 81 -5.81 -22.00 16.74
CA SER A 81 -5.42 -23.32 16.21
C SER A 81 -4.49 -23.22 15.00
N GLY A 82 -4.76 -22.28 14.09
CA GLY A 82 -3.93 -22.00 12.94
C GLY A 82 -2.57 -21.43 13.33
N MET A 83 -2.55 -20.45 14.23
CA MET A 83 -1.29 -19.90 14.75
C MET A 83 -0.45 -20.98 15.46
N LYS A 84 -1.07 -21.90 16.21
CA LYS A 84 -0.37 -23.04 16.82
C LYS A 84 0.30 -23.92 15.76
N LYS A 85 -0.42 -24.26 14.71
CA LYS A 85 0.10 -25.03 13.57
C LYS A 85 1.25 -24.29 12.87
N ALA A 86 1.11 -22.96 12.67
CA ALA A 86 2.17 -22.12 12.13
C ALA A 86 3.43 -22.14 13.02
N LYS A 87 3.27 -22.07 14.35
CA LYS A 87 4.40 -22.18 15.29
C LYS A 87 5.09 -23.54 15.17
N GLU A 88 4.35 -24.63 15.05
CA GLU A 88 4.93 -25.96 14.84
C GLU A 88 5.78 -26.00 13.56
N MET A 89 5.33 -25.34 12.47
CA MET A 89 6.09 -25.22 11.23
C MET A 89 7.36 -24.37 11.39
N VAL A 90 7.29 -23.24 12.12
CA VAL A 90 8.46 -22.41 12.45
C VAL A 90 9.51 -23.22 13.21
N VAL A 91 9.09 -23.96 14.25
CA VAL A 91 9.99 -24.79 15.07
C VAL A 91 10.58 -25.93 14.27
N LYS A 92 9.75 -26.70 13.55
CA LYS A 92 10.16 -27.84 12.71
C LYS A 92 11.23 -27.46 11.69
N ASN A 93 11.09 -26.26 11.10
CA ASN A 93 12.01 -25.77 10.07
C ASN A 93 13.15 -24.91 10.66
N LYS A 94 13.26 -24.81 11.98
CA LYS A 94 14.30 -24.06 12.69
C LYS A 94 14.38 -22.60 12.22
N ILE A 95 13.22 -21.96 12.01
CA ILE A 95 13.15 -20.54 11.64
C ILE A 95 13.25 -19.72 12.94
N ASP A 96 14.26 -18.88 13.05
CA ASP A 96 14.52 -18.08 14.24
C ASP A 96 13.76 -16.76 14.27
N VAL A 97 13.55 -16.17 13.08
CA VAL A 97 12.87 -14.88 12.88
C VAL A 97 12.04 -14.95 11.61
N VAL A 98 10.83 -14.37 11.59
CA VAL A 98 10.02 -14.21 10.39
C VAL A 98 9.91 -12.74 10.03
N ILE A 99 10.29 -12.37 8.80
CA ILE A 99 10.08 -11.05 8.23
C ILE A 99 8.82 -11.11 7.38
N VAL A 100 7.86 -10.21 7.67
CA VAL A 100 6.61 -10.09 6.94
C VAL A 100 6.57 -8.78 6.15
N ILE A 101 6.11 -8.83 4.92
CA ILE A 101 5.94 -7.65 4.07
C ILE A 101 4.46 -7.55 3.73
N GLY A 102 3.77 -6.48 4.16
CA GLY A 102 2.35 -6.34 3.92
C GLY A 102 1.73 -5.13 4.61
N GLY A 103 0.39 -5.05 4.58
CA GLY A 103 -0.40 -3.96 5.14
C GLY A 103 -0.87 -4.21 6.57
N ASP A 104 -1.90 -3.48 7.00
CA ASP A 104 -2.49 -3.47 8.35
C ASP A 104 -2.79 -4.88 8.89
N GLY A 105 -3.54 -5.68 8.13
CA GLY A 105 -3.86 -7.07 8.55
C GLY A 105 -2.63 -7.94 8.75
N THR A 106 -1.57 -7.72 7.96
CA THR A 106 -0.30 -8.45 8.10
C THR A 106 0.41 -8.06 9.39
N MET A 107 0.43 -6.76 9.74
CA MET A 107 1.04 -6.27 10.99
C MET A 107 0.28 -6.75 12.23
N ARG A 108 -1.05 -6.79 12.15
CA ARG A 108 -1.91 -7.36 13.20
C ARG A 108 -1.63 -8.85 13.41
N GLY A 109 -1.64 -9.65 12.34
CA GLY A 109 -1.32 -11.07 12.42
C GLY A 109 0.09 -11.33 12.96
N ALA A 110 1.08 -10.50 12.60
CA ALA A 110 2.44 -10.57 13.14
C ALA A 110 2.49 -10.25 14.65
N ASP A 111 1.73 -9.25 15.11
CA ASP A 111 1.65 -8.88 16.54
C ASP A 111 1.03 -10.02 17.36
N GLU A 112 -0.09 -10.56 16.94
CA GLU A 112 -0.78 -11.65 17.61
C GLU A 112 0.08 -12.91 17.66
N PHE A 113 0.72 -13.25 16.54
CA PHE A 113 1.59 -14.41 16.46
C PHE A 113 2.86 -14.28 17.32
N SER A 114 3.47 -13.09 17.34
CA SER A 114 4.65 -12.84 18.17
C SER A 114 4.35 -12.94 19.66
N LYS A 115 3.23 -12.38 20.11
CA LYS A 115 2.83 -12.37 21.54
C LYS A 115 2.28 -13.71 22.01
N GLY A 116 1.41 -14.33 21.20
CA GLY A 116 0.73 -15.57 21.59
C GLY A 116 1.63 -16.79 21.55
N PHE A 117 2.67 -16.79 20.72
CA PHE A 117 3.48 -17.97 20.42
C PHE A 117 4.99 -17.75 20.53
N ASP A 118 5.43 -16.62 21.03
CA ASP A 118 6.86 -16.27 21.21
C ASP A 118 7.67 -16.48 19.91
N VAL A 119 7.18 -15.92 18.80
CA VAL A 119 7.88 -15.91 17.51
C VAL A 119 8.44 -14.52 17.26
N LYS A 120 9.73 -14.41 17.02
CA LYS A 120 10.36 -13.13 16.65
C LYS A 120 9.92 -12.70 15.28
N MET A 121 9.31 -11.52 15.18
CA MET A 121 8.75 -10.97 13.96
C MET A 121 9.34 -9.61 13.62
N ILE A 122 9.47 -9.30 12.33
CA ILE A 122 9.77 -7.96 11.81
C ILE A 122 8.81 -7.69 10.66
N GLY A 123 8.19 -6.50 10.65
CA GLY A 123 7.30 -6.04 9.58
C GLY A 123 7.96 -5.03 8.65
N LEU A 124 7.64 -5.10 7.36
CA LEU A 124 7.91 -4.04 6.38
C LEU A 124 6.59 -3.57 5.77
N PRO A 125 6.36 -2.24 5.64
CA PRO A 125 5.10 -1.68 5.16
C PRO A 125 4.95 -1.88 3.64
N GLY A 126 4.30 -2.98 3.24
CA GLY A 126 4.05 -3.34 1.84
C GLY A 126 2.57 -3.21 1.49
N THR A 127 2.12 -2.02 1.12
CA THR A 127 0.75 -1.71 0.69
C THR A 127 0.75 -0.43 -0.15
N ILE A 128 -0.15 -0.34 -1.14
CA ILE A 128 -0.34 0.87 -1.92
C ILE A 128 -1.14 1.95 -1.18
N ASP A 129 -1.88 1.59 -0.14
CA ASP A 129 -2.87 2.46 0.52
C ASP A 129 -2.24 3.58 1.36
N ASN A 130 -0.95 3.44 1.73
CA ASN A 130 -0.16 4.38 2.54
C ASN A 130 -0.78 4.74 3.89
N ASP A 131 -1.58 3.84 4.46
CA ASP A 131 -2.41 4.04 5.65
C ASP A 131 -1.75 3.57 6.96
N LEU A 132 -0.54 3.03 6.91
CA LEU A 132 0.16 2.49 8.08
C LEU A 132 0.81 3.60 8.91
N TYR A 133 0.50 3.62 10.20
CA TYR A 133 1.19 4.51 11.16
C TYR A 133 2.65 4.06 11.35
N GLY A 134 3.57 5.03 11.47
CA GLY A 134 5.01 4.75 11.69
C GLY A 134 5.86 4.73 10.43
N THR A 135 5.34 5.23 9.31
CA THR A 135 6.12 5.47 8.10
C THR A 135 5.51 6.59 7.26
N ASP A 136 6.33 7.41 6.60
CA ASP A 136 5.85 8.44 5.68
C ASP A 136 5.29 7.80 4.40
N PHE A 137 6.00 6.79 3.88
CA PHE A 137 5.61 6.08 2.67
C PHE A 137 5.62 4.57 2.90
N THR A 138 4.66 3.90 2.27
CA THR A 138 4.62 2.44 2.18
C THR A 138 5.14 1.98 0.82
N ILE A 139 5.74 0.78 0.78
CA ILE A 139 6.23 0.17 -0.45
C ILE A 139 5.05 -0.08 -1.39
N GLY A 140 5.08 0.51 -2.58
CA GLY A 140 4.06 0.41 -3.61
C GLY A 140 3.18 1.64 -3.77
N PHE A 141 3.15 2.55 -2.81
CA PHE A 141 2.34 3.77 -2.87
C PHE A 141 2.75 4.69 -4.02
N ASP A 142 4.04 5.01 -4.13
CA ASP A 142 4.55 5.90 -5.18
C ASP A 142 4.24 5.34 -6.58
N THR A 143 4.37 4.04 -6.78
CA THR A 143 4.03 3.38 -8.05
C THR A 143 2.53 3.45 -8.32
N ALA A 144 1.68 3.22 -7.31
CA ALA A 144 0.23 3.30 -7.48
C ALA A 144 -0.23 4.72 -7.86
N VAL A 145 0.38 5.75 -7.26
CA VAL A 145 0.14 7.15 -7.62
C VAL A 145 0.56 7.42 -9.07
N ASN A 146 1.77 6.99 -9.47
CA ASN A 146 2.25 7.19 -10.84
C ASN A 146 1.38 6.46 -11.88
N SER A 147 0.93 5.23 -11.58
CA SER A 147 0.00 4.51 -12.46
C SER A 147 -1.35 5.23 -12.61
N ALA A 148 -1.86 5.80 -11.53
CA ALA A 148 -3.07 6.60 -11.57
C ALA A 148 -2.86 7.92 -12.33
N MET A 149 -1.72 8.58 -12.15
CA MET A 149 -1.35 9.80 -12.88
C MET A 149 -1.33 9.60 -14.38
N GLU A 150 -0.70 8.51 -14.86
CA GLU A 150 -0.69 8.19 -16.29
C GLU A 150 -2.11 8.04 -16.85
N ALA A 151 -3.02 7.43 -16.10
CA ALA A 151 -4.42 7.31 -16.50
C ALA A 151 -5.15 8.66 -16.47
N VAL A 152 -4.92 9.50 -15.45
CA VAL A 152 -5.53 10.83 -15.33
C VAL A 152 -5.10 11.72 -16.49
N ASP A 153 -3.82 11.74 -16.85
CA ASP A 153 -3.30 12.55 -17.96
C ASP A 153 -3.97 12.17 -19.29
N ARG A 154 -4.09 10.87 -19.57
CA ARG A 154 -4.78 10.36 -20.77
C ARG A 154 -6.28 10.73 -20.78
N ILE A 155 -6.93 10.66 -19.60
CA ILE A 155 -8.34 11.06 -19.46
C ILE A 155 -8.49 12.58 -19.62
N ARG A 156 -7.54 13.39 -19.16
CA ARG A 156 -7.57 14.84 -19.27
C ARG A 156 -7.55 15.29 -20.73
N ASP A 157 -6.77 14.66 -21.59
CA ASP A 157 -6.74 14.95 -23.02
C ASP A 157 -8.12 14.76 -23.66
N THR A 158 -8.78 13.65 -23.38
CA THR A 158 -10.11 13.39 -23.91
C THR A 158 -11.20 14.22 -23.23
N ALA A 159 -11.06 14.49 -21.92
CA ALA A 159 -11.99 15.35 -21.17
C ALA A 159 -12.04 16.76 -21.74
N SER A 160 -10.88 17.32 -22.08
CA SER A 160 -10.75 18.64 -22.69
C SER A 160 -11.34 18.70 -24.10
N SER A 161 -11.17 17.62 -24.89
CA SER A 161 -11.70 17.53 -26.26
C SER A 161 -13.21 17.36 -26.31
N LEU A 162 -13.80 16.69 -25.30
CA LEU A 162 -15.22 16.41 -25.21
C LEU A 162 -16.01 17.42 -24.36
N GLU A 163 -15.32 18.32 -23.67
CA GLU A 163 -15.88 19.32 -22.73
C GLU A 163 -16.79 18.65 -21.67
N ARG A 164 -16.26 17.59 -21.01
CA ARG A 164 -17.04 16.76 -20.09
C ARG A 164 -16.46 16.70 -18.69
N VAL A 165 -17.33 16.34 -17.75
CA VAL A 165 -16.98 16.05 -16.37
C VAL A 165 -16.57 14.57 -16.26
N PHE A 166 -15.43 14.31 -15.64
CA PHE A 166 -14.95 12.95 -15.35
C PHE A 166 -14.80 12.73 -13.85
N PHE A 167 -15.33 11.62 -13.37
CA PHE A 167 -15.07 11.08 -12.06
C PHE A 167 -14.13 9.90 -12.20
N ILE A 168 -12.96 9.96 -11.55
CA ILE A 168 -11.93 8.93 -11.63
C ILE A 168 -11.78 8.30 -10.26
N GLU A 169 -12.14 7.03 -10.14
CA GLU A 169 -12.01 6.27 -8.91
C GLU A 169 -10.62 5.65 -8.82
N VAL A 170 -9.96 5.92 -7.69
CA VAL A 170 -8.65 5.36 -7.35
C VAL A 170 -8.77 4.44 -6.13
N MET A 171 -7.87 3.48 -6.02
CA MET A 171 -7.76 2.60 -4.86
C MET A 171 -7.30 3.38 -3.62
N GLY A 172 -7.25 2.73 -2.48
CA GLY A 172 -6.85 3.28 -1.19
C GLY A 172 -7.70 2.74 -0.03
N ARG A 173 -8.68 1.87 -0.33
CA ARG A 173 -9.62 1.30 0.65
C ARG A 173 -10.33 2.41 1.45
N LEU A 174 -10.10 2.50 2.76
CA LEU A 174 -10.70 3.50 3.66
C LEU A 174 -9.74 4.68 3.91
N ALA A 175 -8.80 4.94 2.99
CA ALA A 175 -7.81 6.01 3.13
C ALA A 175 -7.66 6.80 1.83
N GLY A 176 -7.61 8.13 1.94
CA GLY A 176 -7.56 9.05 0.82
C GLY A 176 -6.16 9.45 0.36
N PHE A 177 -5.08 8.77 0.80
CA PHE A 177 -3.70 9.18 0.47
C PHE A 177 -3.40 9.16 -1.02
N ILE A 178 -3.85 8.11 -1.75
CA ILE A 178 -3.70 8.05 -3.22
C ILE A 178 -4.49 9.17 -3.86
N THR A 179 -5.74 9.38 -3.43
CA THR A 179 -6.63 10.42 -3.95
C THR A 179 -6.04 11.81 -3.77
N LEU A 180 -5.46 12.11 -2.60
CA LEU A 180 -4.77 13.39 -2.33
C LEU A 180 -3.57 13.58 -3.25
N ALA A 181 -2.71 12.58 -3.34
CA ALA A 181 -1.51 12.65 -4.16
C ALA A 181 -1.84 12.82 -5.65
N VAL A 182 -2.76 12.02 -6.17
CA VAL A 182 -3.23 12.08 -7.56
C VAL A 182 -4.00 13.37 -7.83
N GLY A 183 -4.84 13.81 -6.90
CA GLY A 183 -5.60 15.06 -7.02
C GLY A 183 -4.69 16.28 -7.13
N LEU A 184 -3.67 16.38 -6.27
CA LEU A 184 -2.72 17.48 -6.31
C LEU A 184 -1.82 17.41 -7.56
N ALA A 185 -1.19 16.28 -7.81
CA ALA A 185 -0.24 16.12 -8.90
C ALA A 185 -0.92 16.17 -10.29
N GLY A 186 -2.15 15.65 -10.39
CA GLY A 186 -2.95 15.64 -11.62
C GLY A 186 -3.77 16.92 -11.83
N GLY A 187 -3.72 17.88 -10.91
CA GLY A 187 -4.50 19.13 -11.04
C GLY A 187 -6.00 18.89 -11.11
N ALA A 188 -6.53 18.03 -10.24
CA ALA A 188 -7.97 17.76 -10.16
C ALA A 188 -8.74 19.01 -9.72
N GLU A 189 -9.97 19.16 -10.20
CA GLU A 189 -10.85 20.25 -9.81
C GLU A 189 -11.46 20.06 -8.43
N ASP A 190 -11.63 18.82 -8.01
CA ASP A 190 -12.02 18.46 -6.65
C ASP A 190 -11.61 17.00 -6.34
N ILE A 191 -11.63 16.66 -5.06
CA ILE A 191 -11.35 15.30 -4.60
C ILE A 191 -12.40 14.85 -3.56
N VAL A 192 -12.61 13.54 -3.49
CA VAL A 192 -13.50 12.91 -2.52
C VAL A 192 -12.71 11.85 -1.75
N ILE A 193 -12.62 12.00 -0.43
CA ILE A 193 -11.81 11.15 0.44
C ILE A 193 -12.58 10.73 1.70
N PRO A 194 -12.40 9.51 2.23
CA PRO A 194 -13.16 9.00 3.37
C PRO A 194 -12.95 9.77 4.69
N GLU A 195 -11.87 10.54 4.79
CA GLU A 195 -11.52 11.28 6.01
C GLU A 195 -12.28 12.58 6.20
N THR A 196 -13.01 13.02 5.17
CA THR A 196 -13.84 14.23 5.23
C THR A 196 -15.24 13.94 4.71
N PRO A 197 -16.31 14.47 5.36
CA PRO A 197 -17.67 14.30 4.84
C PRO A 197 -17.82 14.82 3.42
N THR A 198 -18.39 14.01 2.53
CA THR A 198 -18.55 14.35 1.11
C THR A 198 -19.70 15.32 0.90
N ASN A 199 -19.39 16.52 0.42
CA ASN A 199 -20.39 17.55 0.12
C ASN A 199 -20.74 17.59 -1.38
N ILE A 200 -21.74 16.79 -1.79
CA ILE A 200 -22.22 16.70 -3.17
C ILE A 200 -22.64 18.07 -3.74
N THR A 201 -23.24 18.94 -2.91
CA THR A 201 -23.67 20.28 -3.34
C THR A 201 -22.48 21.18 -3.66
N GLU A 202 -21.40 21.10 -2.88
CA GLU A 202 -20.17 21.84 -3.12
C GLU A 202 -19.50 21.39 -4.42
N ILE A 203 -19.36 20.06 -4.63
CA ILE A 203 -18.83 19.52 -5.89
C ILE A 203 -19.64 20.01 -7.08
N ALA A 204 -20.96 19.95 -7.00
CA ALA A 204 -21.84 20.43 -8.06
C ALA A 204 -21.68 21.95 -8.31
N ARG A 205 -21.48 22.75 -7.25
CA ARG A 205 -21.22 24.19 -7.36
C ARG A 205 -19.90 24.45 -8.07
N THR A 206 -18.82 23.80 -7.66
CA THR A 206 -17.49 23.91 -8.28
C THR A 206 -17.54 23.62 -9.77
N ILE A 207 -18.21 22.53 -10.18
CA ILE A 207 -18.37 22.16 -11.60
C ILE A 207 -19.11 23.25 -12.37
N LYS A 208 -20.25 23.77 -11.84
CA LYS A 208 -21.02 24.84 -12.49
C LYS A 208 -20.22 26.14 -12.64
N GLU A 209 -19.45 26.52 -11.63
CA GLU A 209 -18.61 27.72 -11.66
C GLU A 209 -17.49 27.56 -12.71
N ASN A 210 -16.86 26.39 -12.78
CA ASN A 210 -15.82 26.09 -13.75
C ASN A 210 -16.35 26.16 -15.20
N ILE A 211 -17.52 25.58 -15.46
CA ILE A 211 -18.17 25.66 -16.77
C ILE A 211 -18.50 27.12 -17.13
N LYS A 212 -19.03 27.91 -16.20
CA LYS A 212 -19.29 29.36 -16.42
C LYS A 212 -18.03 30.16 -16.74
N LYS A 213 -16.87 29.76 -16.15
CA LYS A 213 -15.56 30.35 -16.44
C LYS A 213 -14.96 29.89 -17.77
N GLY A 214 -15.65 29.01 -18.52
CA GLY A 214 -15.17 28.45 -19.79
C GLY A 214 -14.18 27.30 -19.65
N LYS A 215 -14.09 26.67 -18.47
CA LYS A 215 -13.24 25.50 -18.25
C LYS A 215 -13.77 24.30 -19.05
N ARG A 216 -12.96 23.74 -19.96
CA ARG A 216 -13.38 22.67 -20.89
C ARG A 216 -13.40 21.28 -20.25
N SER A 217 -12.67 21.06 -19.16
CA SER A 217 -12.65 19.78 -18.45
C SER A 217 -12.86 19.98 -16.97
N ASN A 218 -13.53 19.03 -16.32
CA ASN A 218 -13.63 18.94 -14.88
C ASN A 218 -13.32 17.49 -14.47
N ILE A 219 -12.24 17.28 -13.73
CA ILE A 219 -11.80 15.98 -13.25
C ILE A 219 -11.94 15.94 -11.73
N ILE A 220 -12.72 15.00 -11.24
CA ILE A 220 -12.94 14.73 -9.82
C ILE A 220 -12.29 13.40 -9.50
N ILE A 221 -11.31 13.38 -8.61
CA ILE A 221 -10.69 12.12 -8.15
C ILE A 221 -11.42 11.64 -6.91
N THR A 222 -11.87 10.39 -6.91
CA THR A 222 -12.64 9.78 -5.82
C THR A 222 -11.94 8.58 -5.24
N ALA A 223 -11.90 8.46 -3.91
CA ALA A 223 -11.47 7.24 -3.24
C ALA A 223 -12.55 6.15 -3.34
N GLU A 224 -12.15 4.88 -3.51
CA GLU A 224 -13.07 3.74 -3.61
C GLU A 224 -13.90 3.48 -2.34
N GLY A 225 -13.45 3.95 -1.17
CA GLY A 225 -14.04 3.68 0.15
C GLY A 225 -14.76 4.86 0.79
N ASP A 226 -15.21 5.85 0.01
CA ASP A 226 -15.93 7.00 0.53
C ASP A 226 -17.35 6.65 1.04
N GLU A 227 -17.83 7.37 2.06
CA GLU A 227 -19.16 7.12 2.64
C GLU A 227 -20.32 7.48 1.70
N ALA A 228 -20.14 8.43 0.79
CA ALA A 228 -21.14 8.77 -0.23
C ALA A 228 -21.26 7.69 -1.32
N GLY A 229 -20.36 6.72 -1.32
CA GLY A 229 -20.27 5.58 -2.22
C GLY A 229 -19.17 5.72 -3.27
N ASN A 230 -19.17 4.82 -4.23
CA ASN A 230 -18.19 4.83 -5.32
C ASN A 230 -18.40 6.00 -6.30
N ALA A 231 -17.42 6.23 -7.17
CA ALA A 231 -17.44 7.32 -8.15
C ALA A 231 -18.74 7.38 -8.97
N LEU A 232 -19.33 6.23 -9.31
CA LEU A 232 -20.59 6.18 -10.08
C LEU A 232 -21.76 6.76 -9.27
N LYS A 233 -21.88 6.41 -7.98
CA LYS A 233 -22.96 6.92 -7.12
C LYS A 233 -22.80 8.42 -6.89
N ILE A 234 -21.57 8.88 -6.64
CA ILE A 234 -21.25 10.31 -6.47
C ILE A 234 -21.60 11.08 -7.75
N ALA A 235 -21.14 10.61 -8.90
CA ALA A 235 -21.43 11.23 -10.19
C ALA A 235 -22.94 11.31 -10.50
N GLN A 236 -23.71 10.27 -10.15
CA GLN A 236 -25.17 10.29 -10.30
C GLN A 236 -25.85 11.35 -9.43
N GLN A 237 -25.38 11.53 -8.18
CA GLN A 237 -25.90 12.57 -7.28
C GLN A 237 -25.57 13.98 -7.81
N VAL A 238 -24.32 14.20 -8.25
CA VAL A 238 -23.86 15.46 -8.83
C VAL A 238 -24.65 15.79 -10.11
N LYS A 239 -24.92 14.81 -11.00
CA LYS A 239 -25.73 15.00 -12.22
C LYS A 239 -27.12 15.53 -11.92
N LYS A 240 -27.79 15.05 -10.87
CA LYS A 240 -29.13 15.54 -10.48
C LYS A 240 -29.13 17.04 -10.19
N LEU A 241 -28.01 17.57 -9.67
CA LEU A 241 -27.86 18.97 -9.31
C LEU A 241 -27.33 19.84 -10.46
N THR A 242 -26.42 19.32 -11.28
CA THR A 242 -25.77 20.08 -12.36
C THR A 242 -26.52 19.97 -13.69
N ARG A 243 -27.14 18.85 -13.97
CA ARG A 243 -27.68 18.40 -15.28
C ARG A 243 -26.59 18.20 -16.35
N GLU A 244 -25.33 18.25 -15.98
CA GLU A 244 -24.21 18.02 -16.89
C GLU A 244 -23.97 16.53 -17.14
N ASP A 245 -23.49 16.21 -18.33
CA ASP A 245 -23.05 14.84 -18.64
C ASP A 245 -21.71 14.55 -18.00
N TYR A 246 -21.57 13.34 -17.49
CA TYR A 246 -20.36 12.86 -16.86
C TYR A 246 -19.89 11.52 -17.43
N ARG A 247 -18.65 11.22 -17.18
CA ARG A 247 -18.03 9.90 -17.39
C ARG A 247 -17.40 9.42 -16.10
N VAL A 248 -17.34 8.12 -15.93
CA VAL A 248 -16.69 7.49 -14.78
C VAL A 248 -15.63 6.54 -15.29
N ALA A 249 -14.44 6.62 -14.71
CA ALA A 249 -13.34 5.69 -14.90
C ALA A 249 -12.96 5.10 -13.55
N VAL A 250 -12.98 3.77 -13.42
CA VAL A 250 -12.53 3.05 -12.23
C VAL A 250 -11.18 2.44 -12.56
N LEU A 251 -10.11 2.92 -11.93
CA LEU A 251 -8.77 2.45 -12.24
C LEU A 251 -8.49 1.06 -11.65
N GLY A 252 -8.91 0.82 -10.40
CA GLY A 252 -8.82 -0.50 -9.80
C GLY A 252 -7.42 -1.11 -9.84
N TYR A 253 -7.33 -2.39 -10.14
CA TYR A 253 -6.13 -3.21 -10.01
C TYR A 253 -4.93 -2.80 -10.88
N ILE A 254 -5.08 -1.95 -11.90
CA ILE A 254 -3.92 -1.43 -12.64
C ILE A 254 -2.95 -0.67 -11.73
N GLN A 255 -3.42 -0.12 -10.62
CA GLN A 255 -2.61 0.57 -9.62
C GLN A 255 -1.75 -0.37 -8.77
N ARG A 256 -2.04 -1.68 -8.73
CA ARG A 256 -1.24 -2.68 -8.01
C ARG A 256 -0.15 -3.30 -8.85
N GLY A 257 -0.24 -3.19 -10.17
CA GLY A 257 0.67 -3.84 -11.11
C GLY A 257 1.80 -2.94 -11.60
N GLY A 258 2.59 -3.51 -12.47
CA GLY A 258 3.68 -2.80 -13.16
C GLY A 258 5.02 -2.78 -12.41
N PRO A 259 6.06 -2.29 -13.09
CA PRO A 259 7.39 -2.15 -12.50
C PRO A 259 7.37 -1.07 -11.40
N PRO A 260 7.94 -1.34 -10.20
CA PRO A 260 8.04 -0.33 -9.16
C PRO A 260 8.87 0.87 -9.62
N THR A 261 8.46 2.06 -9.20
CA THR A 261 9.23 3.30 -9.41
C THR A 261 10.58 3.25 -8.72
N ALA A 262 11.46 4.19 -9.03
CA ALA A 262 12.75 4.33 -8.34
C ALA A 262 12.56 4.54 -6.84
N ASN A 263 11.57 5.34 -6.43
CA ASN A 263 11.28 5.62 -5.01
C ASN A 263 10.90 4.35 -4.26
N ASP A 264 9.97 3.55 -4.81
CA ASP A 264 9.57 2.29 -4.18
C ASP A 264 10.71 1.26 -4.11
N ARG A 265 11.56 1.18 -5.16
CA ARG A 265 12.75 0.31 -5.13
C ARG A 265 13.76 0.73 -4.07
N ILE A 266 14.00 2.04 -3.92
CA ILE A 266 14.92 2.59 -2.92
C ILE A 266 14.37 2.35 -1.52
N LEU A 267 13.12 2.70 -1.25
CA LEU A 267 12.47 2.49 0.04
C LEU A 267 12.50 1.01 0.42
N ALA A 268 12.03 0.13 -0.47
CA ALA A 268 12.03 -1.31 -0.25
C ALA A 268 13.43 -1.88 0.03
N SER A 269 14.44 -1.39 -0.68
CA SER A 269 15.83 -1.82 -0.48
C SER A 269 16.38 -1.36 0.86
N LYS A 270 16.13 -0.10 1.26
CA LYS A 270 16.51 0.43 2.57
C LYS A 270 15.85 -0.37 3.70
N LEU A 271 14.53 -0.55 3.66
CA LEU A 271 13.80 -1.24 4.72
C LEU A 271 14.21 -2.72 4.81
N GLY A 272 14.41 -3.40 3.67
CA GLY A 272 14.91 -4.78 3.65
C GLY A 272 16.33 -4.92 4.22
N TYR A 273 17.21 -3.98 3.96
CA TYR A 273 18.54 -3.92 4.56
C TYR A 273 18.45 -3.69 6.07
N GLU A 274 17.63 -2.73 6.51
CA GLU A 274 17.46 -2.42 7.94
C GLU A 274 16.79 -3.56 8.72
N ALA A 275 15.95 -4.40 8.09
CA ALA A 275 15.40 -5.59 8.73
C ALA A 275 16.50 -6.54 9.23
N ILE A 276 17.53 -6.75 8.44
CA ILE A 276 18.67 -7.59 8.86
C ILE A 276 19.53 -6.89 9.92
N ARG A 277 19.68 -5.56 9.83
CA ARG A 277 20.36 -4.79 10.90
C ARG A 277 19.61 -4.85 12.22
N ALA A 278 18.28 -4.77 12.20
CA ALA A 278 17.43 -4.93 13.38
C ALA A 278 17.64 -6.30 14.03
N ILE A 279 17.67 -7.37 13.24
CA ILE A 279 17.99 -8.74 13.72
C ILE A 279 19.35 -8.77 14.44
N LYS A 280 20.36 -8.19 13.86
CA LYS A 280 21.71 -8.13 14.48
C LYS A 280 21.75 -7.32 15.78
N LYS A 281 20.87 -6.35 15.93
CA LYS A 281 20.68 -5.53 17.14
C LYS A 281 19.70 -6.15 18.14
N ASN A 282 19.15 -7.34 17.88
CA ASN A 282 18.10 -7.99 18.67
C ASN A 282 16.83 -7.12 18.80
N ILE A 283 16.46 -6.38 17.76
CA ILE A 283 15.22 -5.59 17.69
C ILE A 283 14.18 -6.41 16.93
N PHE A 284 13.06 -6.74 17.57
CA PHE A 284 12.00 -7.59 17.05
C PHE A 284 10.62 -7.05 17.40
N ASN A 285 9.58 -7.67 16.83
CA ASN A 285 8.17 -7.43 17.11
C ASN A 285 7.75 -5.97 16.82
N CYS A 286 8.28 -5.43 15.71
CA CYS A 286 8.01 -4.09 15.24
C CYS A 286 7.97 -4.03 13.71
N MET A 287 7.32 -2.99 13.19
CA MET A 287 7.44 -2.58 11.81
C MET A 287 8.62 -1.62 11.65
N ILE A 288 9.40 -1.80 10.62
CA ILE A 288 10.45 -0.87 10.22
C ILE A 288 9.87 0.07 9.17
N GLY A 289 9.86 1.36 9.47
CA GLY A 289 9.43 2.44 8.60
C GLY A 289 10.50 3.51 8.41
N GLU A 290 10.18 4.52 7.61
CA GLU A 290 11.01 5.72 7.44
C GLU A 290 10.13 6.95 7.71
N ILE A 291 10.53 7.83 8.64
CA ILE A 291 9.92 9.12 8.94
C ILE A 291 10.99 10.19 8.83
N ASP A 292 10.77 11.25 8.08
CA ASP A 292 11.75 12.32 7.84
C ASP A 292 13.13 11.78 7.42
N LYS A 293 13.13 10.77 6.52
CA LYS A 293 14.33 10.07 6.03
C LYS A 293 15.12 9.32 7.12
N LYS A 294 14.54 9.14 8.31
CA LYS A 294 15.12 8.35 9.40
C LYS A 294 14.38 7.04 9.57
N ILE A 295 15.14 5.98 9.79
CA ILE A 295 14.55 4.67 10.10
C ILE A 295 13.95 4.69 11.49
N VAL A 296 12.71 4.21 11.60
CA VAL A 296 11.97 4.07 12.84
C VAL A 296 11.53 2.62 13.04
N TYR A 297 11.41 2.23 14.30
CA TYR A 297 10.94 0.91 14.71
C TYR A 297 9.65 1.10 15.49
N THR A 298 8.50 0.87 14.84
CA THR A 298 7.19 1.09 15.44
C THR A 298 6.63 -0.24 15.94
N PRO A 299 6.27 -0.37 17.24
CA PRO A 299 5.61 -1.57 17.74
C PRO A 299 4.38 -1.92 16.89
N PHE A 300 4.20 -3.19 16.56
CA PHE A 300 3.10 -3.61 15.68
C PHE A 300 1.73 -3.08 16.12
N ARG A 301 1.43 -3.14 17.43
CA ARG A 301 0.18 -2.63 17.97
C ARG A 301 -0.08 -1.17 17.60
N GLU A 302 0.96 -0.33 17.61
CA GLU A 302 0.81 1.07 17.25
C GLU A 302 0.51 1.25 15.76
N VAL A 303 1.10 0.43 14.92
CA VAL A 303 0.93 0.49 13.46
C VAL A 303 -0.53 0.36 13.06
N TYR A 304 -1.27 -0.60 13.64
CA TYR A 304 -2.66 -0.87 13.25
C TYR A 304 -3.69 -0.23 14.19
N SER A 305 -3.31 0.26 15.37
CA SER A 305 -4.25 0.92 16.30
C SER A 305 -4.30 2.44 16.17
N LYS A 306 -3.22 3.04 15.66
CA LYS A 306 -3.15 4.48 15.39
C LYS A 306 -3.45 4.76 13.93
N LYS A 307 -4.23 5.81 13.67
CA LYS A 307 -4.47 6.28 12.31
C LYS A 307 -3.31 7.17 11.87
N LYS A 308 -2.82 6.97 10.65
CA LYS A 308 -1.90 7.89 10.00
C LYS A 308 -2.68 9.17 9.65
N PRO A 309 -2.24 10.36 10.09
CA PRO A 309 -2.96 11.60 9.82
C PRO A 309 -2.82 11.97 8.34
N ILE A 310 -3.92 12.47 7.77
CA ILE A 310 -3.91 13.12 6.46
C ILE A 310 -3.41 14.57 6.60
N GLU A 311 -2.62 15.00 5.64
CA GLU A 311 -2.15 16.38 5.55
C GLU A 311 -3.27 17.28 4.98
N LYS A 312 -4.04 17.92 5.86
CA LYS A 312 -5.15 18.82 5.48
C LYS A 312 -4.74 19.93 4.53
N ARG A 313 -3.50 20.40 4.62
CA ARG A 313 -2.96 21.43 3.76
C ARG A 313 -2.95 21.02 2.27
N ILE A 314 -2.73 19.73 1.97
CA ILE A 314 -2.79 19.24 0.58
C ILE A 314 -4.21 19.39 0.02
N TYR A 315 -5.23 19.10 0.82
CA TYR A 315 -6.62 19.30 0.43
C TYR A 315 -6.95 20.77 0.13
N GLU A 316 -6.48 21.70 0.98
CA GLU A 316 -6.62 23.14 0.75
C GLU A 316 -5.87 23.58 -0.53
N MET A 317 -4.66 23.08 -0.75
CA MET A 317 -3.89 23.38 -1.96
C MET A 317 -4.63 22.96 -3.23
N ILE A 318 -5.23 21.78 -3.27
CA ILE A 318 -6.01 21.30 -4.42
C ILE A 318 -7.14 22.29 -4.72
N LYS A 319 -7.91 22.73 -3.71
CA LYS A 319 -8.98 23.72 -3.89
C LYS A 319 -8.51 25.06 -4.42
N ILE A 320 -7.35 25.54 -3.97
CA ILE A 320 -6.78 26.82 -4.43
C ILE A 320 -6.27 26.69 -5.87
N LEU A 321 -5.57 25.60 -6.18
CA LEU A 321 -4.91 25.41 -7.47
C LEU A 321 -5.88 24.97 -8.58
N SER A 322 -7.07 24.54 -8.23
CA SER A 322 -8.13 24.15 -9.18
C SER A 322 -8.91 25.37 -9.75
N GLY A 323 -8.73 26.56 -9.20
CA GLY A 323 -9.47 27.80 -9.51
C GLY A 323 -9.19 28.49 -10.84
#